data_3053b7b0c8a0ad25fc018c1a05ef70b8
#
_entry.id   3053b7b0c8a0ad25fc018c1a05ef70b8
#
_cell.length_a   1.000
_cell.length_b   1.000
_cell.length_c   1.000
_cell.angle_alpha   90.00
_cell.angle_beta   90.00
_cell.angle_gamma   90.00
#
_symmetry.space_group_name_H-M   'P 1'
#
loop_
_entity.id
_entity.type
_entity.pdbx_description
1 polymer ?
#
loop_
_entity_poly.entity_id
_entity_poly.type
_entity_poly.pdbx_seq_one_letter_code
_entity_poly.pdbx_strand_id
1 'polypeptide(L)'
;MSALIVDLDGTLTSTDCSIESLCSAIVKNPLIIFYSIIWYLKGKPYLKKRLFDACNFQVKNLPFNDSVIEIINDAKVQNEKIYLFTGSTQKIADEVSDHLNLFDGSYGSNEKINLTSHNKLIKIRDIIGHESFSYVGNSKDDLPIWEEAEKIYIVSNFGESLKNKLKNKAPKVVLKSKYSYLSFIKIMRPYQWLKNVLVFV
;
A
#
# COMPACT_ATOMS: atom_id res chain seq x y z
N MET A 1 -16.59 -10.19 -17.29
CA MET A 1 -16.66 -10.28 -15.80
C MET A 1 -16.05 -9.00 -15.25
N SER A 2 -16.53 -8.45 -14.15
CA SER A 2 -15.87 -7.30 -13.52
C SER A 2 -14.83 -7.79 -12.53
N ALA A 3 -13.76 -7.00 -12.33
CA ALA A 3 -12.72 -7.29 -11.37
C ALA A 3 -12.63 -6.17 -10.32
N LEU A 4 -12.32 -6.52 -9.07
CA LEU A 4 -11.96 -5.57 -8.03
C LEU A 4 -10.44 -5.54 -7.86
N ILE A 5 -9.86 -4.37 -8.03
CA ILE A 5 -8.43 -4.12 -7.81
C ILE A 5 -8.27 -3.32 -6.53
N VAL A 6 -7.43 -3.81 -5.63
CA VAL A 6 -7.21 -3.22 -4.30
C VAL A 6 -5.75 -2.84 -4.14
N ASP A 7 -5.50 -1.60 -3.75
CA ASP A 7 -4.18 -1.13 -3.34
C ASP A 7 -3.89 -1.52 -1.89
N LEU A 8 -2.61 -1.66 -1.51
CA LEU A 8 -2.20 -2.09 -0.18
C LEU A 8 -1.94 -0.93 0.77
N ASP A 9 -0.92 -0.12 0.45
CA ASP A 9 -0.32 0.85 1.37
C ASP A 9 -1.22 2.07 1.57
N GLY A 10 -1.71 2.28 2.80
CA GLY A 10 -2.66 3.35 3.12
C GLY A 10 -4.10 3.10 2.61
N THR A 11 -4.36 1.94 2.03
CA THR A 11 -5.64 1.50 1.47
C THR A 11 -6.15 0.26 2.22
N LEU A 12 -5.70 -0.93 1.85
CA LEU A 12 -6.02 -2.18 2.56
C LEU A 12 -5.39 -2.20 3.96
N THR A 13 -4.18 -1.65 4.09
CA THR A 13 -3.58 -1.35 5.39
C THR A 13 -3.63 0.15 5.67
N SER A 14 -3.77 0.53 6.95
CA SER A 14 -3.76 1.94 7.36
C SER A 14 -2.37 2.57 7.39
N THR A 15 -1.32 1.76 7.19
CA THR A 15 0.09 2.14 7.21
C THR A 15 0.78 1.84 5.88
N ASP A 16 1.98 2.38 5.69
CA ASP A 16 2.86 2.07 4.55
C ASP A 16 3.83 0.96 4.96
N CYS A 17 3.78 -0.17 4.25
CA CYS A 17 4.62 -1.33 4.53
C CYS A 17 6.12 -1.03 4.40
N SER A 18 6.52 -0.04 3.59
CA SER A 18 7.93 0.36 3.49
C SER A 18 8.38 1.09 4.76
N ILE A 19 7.51 1.93 5.34
CA ILE A 19 7.78 2.62 6.61
C ILE A 19 7.82 1.61 7.76
N GLU A 20 6.88 0.68 7.82
CA GLU A 20 6.86 -0.41 8.81
C GLU A 20 8.16 -1.23 8.73
N SER A 21 8.58 -1.60 7.51
CA SER A 21 9.84 -2.33 7.29
C SER A 21 11.05 -1.53 7.74
N LEU A 22 11.11 -0.22 7.45
CA LEU A 22 12.19 0.67 7.89
C LEU A 22 12.26 0.74 9.42
N CYS A 23 11.13 0.99 10.07
CA CYS A 23 11.07 1.09 11.53
C CYS A 23 11.48 -0.21 12.20
N SER A 24 10.98 -1.35 11.73
CA SER A 24 11.35 -2.67 12.24
C SER A 24 12.84 -2.97 12.04
N ALA A 25 13.40 -2.60 10.88
CA ALA A 25 14.80 -2.78 10.58
C ALA A 25 15.71 -1.91 11.46
N ILE A 26 15.35 -0.64 11.70
CA ILE A 26 16.10 0.29 12.55
C ILE A 26 16.09 -0.18 14.01
N VAL A 27 14.96 -0.68 14.52
CA VAL A 27 14.88 -1.23 15.89
C VAL A 27 15.86 -2.39 16.06
N LYS A 28 16.00 -3.24 15.03
CA LYS A 28 16.92 -4.37 15.03
C LYS A 28 18.39 -3.93 14.88
N ASN A 29 18.65 -2.96 14.02
CA ASN A 29 19.98 -2.42 13.76
C ASN A 29 19.92 -0.93 13.41
N PRO A 30 20.28 0.00 14.33
CA PRO A 30 20.24 1.45 14.10
C PRO A 30 21.10 1.92 12.91
N LEU A 31 22.16 1.20 12.55
CA LEU A 31 23.02 1.54 11.41
C LEU A 31 22.29 1.47 10.07
N ILE A 32 21.15 0.83 10.01
CA ILE A 32 20.30 0.75 8.80
C ILE A 32 19.87 2.15 8.32
N ILE A 33 19.81 3.16 9.21
CA ILE A 33 19.55 4.54 8.83
C ILE A 33 20.59 5.01 7.79
N PHE A 34 21.87 4.77 8.04
CA PHE A 34 22.95 5.14 7.11
C PHE A 34 22.93 4.30 5.84
N TYR A 35 22.72 2.99 5.96
CA TYR A 35 22.60 2.11 4.78
C TYR A 35 21.39 2.46 3.93
N SER A 36 20.29 2.91 4.51
CA SER A 36 19.08 3.27 3.77
C SER A 36 19.30 4.45 2.82
N ILE A 37 20.20 5.39 3.18
CA ILE A 37 20.59 6.49 2.29
C ILE A 37 21.33 5.93 1.06
N ILE A 38 22.29 5.03 1.28
CA ILE A 38 23.05 4.38 0.18
C ILE A 38 22.12 3.54 -0.70
N TRP A 39 21.18 2.82 -0.11
CA TRP A 39 20.21 2.02 -0.84
C TRP A 39 19.23 2.89 -1.63
N TYR A 40 18.84 4.05 -1.09
CA TYR A 40 17.99 4.99 -1.79
C TYR A 40 18.63 5.55 -3.07
N LEU A 41 19.95 5.80 -3.05
CA LEU A 41 20.71 6.23 -4.23
C LEU A 41 20.71 5.19 -5.37
N LYS A 42 20.51 3.90 -5.03
CA LYS A 42 20.37 2.82 -6.02
C LYS A 42 18.94 2.66 -6.54
N GLY A 43 17.99 3.46 -6.02
CA GLY A 43 16.59 3.49 -6.44
C GLY A 43 15.61 2.99 -5.38
N LYS A 44 14.39 3.50 -5.44
CA LYS A 44 13.30 3.14 -4.50
C LYS A 44 13.01 1.63 -4.44
N PRO A 45 12.93 0.88 -5.56
CA PRO A 45 12.67 -0.57 -5.50
C PRO A 45 13.77 -1.32 -4.76
N TYR A 46 15.03 -0.95 -4.99
CA TYR A 46 16.17 -1.55 -4.31
C TYR A 46 16.13 -1.30 -2.79
N LEU A 47 15.85 -0.05 -2.38
CA LEU A 47 15.67 0.30 -0.97
C LEU A 47 14.58 -0.56 -0.31
N LYS A 48 13.38 -0.63 -0.92
CA LYS A 48 12.25 -1.39 -0.37
C LYS A 48 12.60 -2.86 -0.17
N LYS A 49 13.26 -3.49 -1.15
CA LYS A 49 13.73 -4.87 -1.03
C LYS A 49 14.69 -5.04 0.14
N ARG A 50 15.74 -4.19 0.22
CA ARG A 50 16.77 -4.29 1.28
C ARG A 50 16.19 -4.04 2.68
N LEU A 51 15.24 -3.13 2.82
CA LEU A 51 14.54 -2.91 4.09
C LEU A 51 13.72 -4.13 4.50
N PHE A 52 13.00 -4.71 3.56
CA PHE A 52 12.22 -5.92 3.81
C PHE A 52 13.11 -7.09 4.22
N ASP A 53 14.24 -7.32 3.52
CA ASP A 53 15.20 -8.38 3.85
C ASP A 53 15.88 -8.16 5.23
N ALA A 54 16.04 -6.90 5.64
CA ALA A 54 16.67 -6.54 6.91
C ALA A 54 15.70 -6.53 8.11
N CYS A 55 14.40 -6.43 7.88
CA CYS A 55 13.39 -6.40 8.93
C CYS A 55 12.86 -7.81 9.25
N ASN A 56 12.14 -7.92 10.36
CA ASN A 56 11.33 -9.09 10.68
C ASN A 56 9.86 -8.73 10.44
N PHE A 57 9.51 -8.54 9.14
CA PHE A 57 8.17 -8.14 8.76
C PHE A 57 7.16 -9.22 9.12
N GLN A 58 6.08 -8.85 9.77
CA GLN A 58 5.03 -9.77 10.16
C GLN A 58 3.67 -9.22 9.74
N VAL A 59 3.11 -9.78 8.69
CA VAL A 59 1.81 -9.37 8.12
C VAL A 59 0.69 -9.38 9.16
N LYS A 60 0.70 -10.32 10.11
CA LYS A 60 -0.31 -10.42 11.18
C LYS A 60 -0.44 -9.16 12.06
N ASN A 61 0.60 -8.31 12.08
CA ASN A 61 0.62 -7.08 12.87
C ASN A 61 0.17 -5.86 12.07
N LEU A 62 -0.14 -6.02 10.77
CA LEU A 62 -0.61 -4.92 9.95
C LEU A 62 -2.02 -4.49 10.37
N PRO A 63 -2.26 -3.18 10.52
CA PRO A 63 -3.59 -2.65 10.81
C PRO A 63 -4.43 -2.64 9.53
N PHE A 64 -5.13 -3.72 9.25
CA PHE A 64 -6.04 -3.80 8.10
C PHE A 64 -7.24 -2.87 8.26
N ASN A 65 -7.75 -2.37 7.15
CA ASN A 65 -8.90 -1.48 7.08
C ASN A 65 -10.18 -2.30 6.89
N ASP A 66 -10.98 -2.42 7.97
CA ASP A 66 -12.21 -3.19 7.98
C ASP A 66 -13.16 -2.80 6.83
N SER A 67 -13.28 -1.49 6.53
CA SER A 67 -14.16 -1.03 5.45
C SER A 67 -13.71 -1.48 4.06
N VAL A 68 -12.40 -1.66 3.85
CA VAL A 68 -11.87 -2.22 2.59
C VAL A 68 -12.11 -3.73 2.55
N ILE A 69 -11.95 -4.41 3.69
CA ILE A 69 -12.27 -5.85 3.80
C ILE A 69 -13.77 -6.09 3.51
N GLU A 70 -14.67 -5.23 3.97
CA GLU A 70 -16.10 -5.30 3.62
C GLU A 70 -16.33 -5.19 2.11
N ILE A 71 -15.70 -4.23 1.42
CA ILE A 71 -15.80 -4.09 -0.05
C ILE A 71 -15.28 -5.35 -0.76
N ILE A 72 -14.19 -5.94 -0.28
CA ILE A 72 -13.63 -7.19 -0.82
C ILE A 72 -14.63 -8.34 -0.66
N ASN A 73 -15.25 -8.45 0.52
CA ASN A 73 -16.24 -9.49 0.78
C ASN A 73 -17.50 -9.31 -0.09
N ASP A 74 -17.96 -8.08 -0.30
CA ASP A 74 -19.10 -7.78 -1.19
C ASP A 74 -18.79 -8.18 -2.63
N ALA A 75 -17.58 -7.88 -3.12
CA ALA A 75 -17.13 -8.29 -4.44
C ALA A 75 -17.06 -9.83 -4.56
N LYS A 76 -16.62 -10.51 -3.51
CA LYS A 76 -16.56 -11.98 -3.46
C LYS A 76 -17.95 -12.61 -3.55
N VAL A 77 -18.94 -12.05 -2.87
CA VAL A 77 -20.36 -12.47 -2.96
C VAL A 77 -20.90 -12.28 -4.38
N GLN A 78 -20.42 -11.26 -5.10
CA GLN A 78 -20.79 -10.99 -6.50
C GLN A 78 -20.01 -11.84 -7.51
N ASN A 79 -19.14 -12.77 -7.05
CA ASN A 79 -18.24 -13.58 -7.86
C ASN A 79 -17.32 -12.75 -8.76
N GLU A 80 -16.92 -11.55 -8.32
CA GLU A 80 -15.90 -10.75 -8.99
C GLU A 80 -14.52 -11.34 -8.71
N LYS A 81 -13.58 -11.20 -9.69
CA LYS A 81 -12.18 -11.50 -9.48
C LYS A 81 -11.54 -10.39 -8.65
N ILE A 82 -10.74 -10.76 -7.65
CA ILE A 82 -10.17 -9.80 -6.70
C ILE A 82 -8.66 -9.87 -6.76
N TYR A 83 -8.02 -8.73 -7.04
CA TYR A 83 -6.57 -8.66 -7.18
C TYR A 83 -5.95 -7.61 -6.26
N LEU A 84 -4.83 -7.96 -5.63
CA LEU A 84 -4.01 -7.04 -4.85
C LEU A 84 -2.90 -6.46 -5.73
N PHE A 85 -2.82 -5.11 -5.80
CA PHE A 85 -1.77 -4.41 -6.53
C PHE A 85 -1.09 -3.38 -5.64
N THR A 86 0.22 -3.47 -5.45
CA THR A 86 0.94 -2.56 -4.55
C THR A 86 2.27 -2.07 -5.12
N GLY A 87 2.63 -0.83 -4.75
CA GLY A 87 3.98 -0.31 -4.93
C GLY A 87 5.02 -0.91 -3.97
N SER A 88 4.61 -1.72 -2.99
CA SER A 88 5.49 -2.50 -2.13
C SER A 88 6.09 -3.70 -2.88
N THR A 89 7.03 -4.44 -2.26
CA THR A 89 7.69 -5.58 -2.93
C THR A 89 6.71 -6.71 -3.20
N GLN A 90 6.95 -7.50 -4.26
CA GLN A 90 6.16 -8.69 -4.59
C GLN A 90 6.01 -9.61 -3.38
N LYS A 91 7.08 -9.79 -2.61
CA LYS A 91 7.09 -10.65 -1.44
C LYS A 91 6.09 -10.19 -0.35
N ILE A 92 5.97 -8.87 -0.13
CA ILE A 92 4.93 -8.32 0.77
C ILE A 92 3.53 -8.58 0.21
N ALA A 93 3.33 -8.39 -1.10
CA ALA A 93 2.05 -8.65 -1.74
C ALA A 93 1.62 -10.11 -1.56
N ASP A 94 2.54 -11.05 -1.77
CA ASP A 94 2.29 -12.49 -1.62
C ASP A 94 1.99 -12.85 -0.15
N GLU A 95 2.80 -12.38 0.80
CA GLU A 95 2.57 -12.64 2.23
C GLU A 95 1.22 -12.08 2.74
N VAL A 96 0.80 -10.91 2.25
CA VAL A 96 -0.51 -10.32 2.59
C VAL A 96 -1.64 -11.12 1.95
N SER A 97 -1.49 -11.51 0.69
CA SER A 97 -2.47 -12.32 -0.05
C SER A 97 -2.68 -13.68 0.62
N ASP A 98 -1.60 -14.36 0.97
CA ASP A 98 -1.63 -15.65 1.65
C ASP A 98 -2.27 -15.56 3.05
N HIS A 99 -1.94 -14.49 3.80
CA HIS A 99 -2.47 -14.27 5.14
C HIS A 99 -3.99 -14.06 5.13
N LEU A 100 -4.50 -13.25 4.20
CA LEU A 100 -5.92 -12.91 4.13
C LEU A 100 -6.73 -13.96 3.38
N ASN A 101 -6.14 -14.65 2.40
CA ASN A 101 -6.80 -15.62 1.52
C ASN A 101 -8.08 -15.07 0.85
N LEU A 102 -8.00 -13.81 0.39
CA LEU A 102 -9.12 -13.08 -0.21
C LEU A 102 -8.91 -12.78 -1.70
N PHE A 103 -7.70 -12.95 -2.22
CA PHE A 103 -7.29 -12.49 -3.55
C PHE A 103 -7.11 -13.65 -4.52
N ASP A 104 -7.52 -13.47 -5.78
CA ASP A 104 -7.24 -14.37 -6.89
C ASP A 104 -5.79 -14.23 -7.41
N GLY A 105 -5.12 -13.13 -7.05
CA GLY A 105 -3.71 -12.88 -7.36
C GLY A 105 -3.17 -11.62 -6.70
N SER A 106 -1.86 -11.57 -6.52
CA SER A 106 -1.13 -10.47 -5.88
C SER A 106 0.02 -9.99 -6.77
N TYR A 107 0.19 -8.67 -6.88
CA TYR A 107 1.18 -8.03 -7.73
C TYR A 107 1.85 -6.89 -7.00
N GLY A 108 3.17 -6.96 -6.89
CA GLY A 108 4.02 -5.98 -6.24
C GLY A 108 5.17 -5.49 -7.12
N SER A 109 5.94 -4.54 -6.61
CA SER A 109 7.15 -4.05 -7.28
C SER A 109 8.25 -5.11 -7.27
N ASN A 110 9.06 -5.11 -8.32
CA ASN A 110 10.29 -5.90 -8.40
C ASN A 110 11.51 -4.98 -8.48
N GLU A 111 12.71 -5.54 -8.65
CA GLU A 111 13.97 -4.76 -8.70
C GLU A 111 14.03 -3.75 -9.86
N LYS A 112 13.32 -4.01 -10.96
CA LYS A 112 13.34 -3.20 -12.18
C LYS A 112 12.16 -2.26 -12.30
N ILE A 113 11.00 -2.65 -11.79
CA ILE A 113 9.74 -1.94 -12.00
C ILE A 113 9.13 -1.59 -10.64
N ASN A 114 8.96 -0.29 -10.40
CA ASN A 114 8.13 0.20 -9.30
C ASN A 114 6.67 0.21 -9.76
N LEU A 115 5.82 -0.62 -9.12
CA LEU A 115 4.43 -0.83 -9.52
C LEU A 115 3.53 0.26 -8.92
N THR A 116 3.71 1.50 -9.39
CA THR A 116 2.92 2.67 -8.99
C THR A 116 2.40 3.41 -10.22
N SER A 117 1.30 4.16 -10.07
CA SER A 117 0.74 5.02 -11.12
C SER A 117 0.56 4.28 -12.46
N HIS A 118 1.09 4.81 -13.56
CA HIS A 118 0.99 4.22 -14.90
C HIS A 118 1.54 2.79 -14.99
N ASN A 119 2.64 2.48 -14.30
CA ASN A 119 3.17 1.10 -14.31
C ASN A 119 2.17 0.12 -13.69
N LYS A 120 1.45 0.55 -12.64
CA LYS A 120 0.38 -0.24 -12.03
C LYS A 120 -0.77 -0.42 -13.01
N LEU A 121 -1.21 0.63 -13.68
CA LEU A 121 -2.27 0.58 -14.68
C LEU A 121 -1.93 -0.37 -15.84
N ILE A 122 -0.73 -0.26 -16.41
CA ILE A 122 -0.26 -1.17 -17.47
C ILE A 122 -0.33 -2.62 -16.99
N LYS A 123 0.15 -2.88 -15.78
CA LYS A 123 0.15 -4.24 -15.22
C LYS A 123 -1.28 -4.76 -14.96
N ILE A 124 -2.19 -3.90 -14.50
CA ILE A 124 -3.60 -4.25 -14.37
C ILE A 124 -4.15 -4.70 -15.74
N ARG A 125 -3.93 -3.90 -16.79
CA ARG A 125 -4.38 -4.22 -18.15
C ARG A 125 -3.75 -5.49 -18.72
N ASP A 126 -2.50 -5.78 -18.41
CA ASP A 126 -1.87 -7.06 -18.78
C ASP A 126 -2.60 -8.28 -18.19
N ILE A 127 -3.17 -8.14 -16.98
CA ILE A 127 -3.81 -9.25 -16.26
C ILE A 127 -5.28 -9.39 -16.64
N ILE A 128 -6.03 -8.28 -16.66
CA ILE A 128 -7.48 -8.31 -16.87
C ILE A 128 -7.89 -8.00 -18.33
N GLY A 129 -6.95 -7.58 -19.19
CA GLY A 129 -7.25 -7.19 -20.57
C GLY A 129 -8.16 -5.98 -20.64
N HIS A 130 -9.21 -6.10 -21.45
CA HIS A 130 -10.24 -5.05 -21.65
C HIS A 130 -11.44 -5.17 -20.70
N GLU A 131 -11.41 -6.08 -19.72
CA GLU A 131 -12.50 -6.21 -18.77
C GLU A 131 -12.69 -4.92 -17.95
N SER A 132 -13.93 -4.63 -17.57
CA SER A 132 -14.22 -3.54 -16.64
C SER A 132 -13.72 -3.88 -15.24
N PHE A 133 -13.28 -2.89 -14.49
CA PHE A 133 -12.81 -3.09 -13.13
C PHE A 133 -13.19 -1.94 -12.19
N SER A 134 -13.28 -2.29 -10.92
CA SER A 134 -13.40 -1.36 -9.80
C SER A 134 -12.04 -1.18 -9.15
N TYR A 135 -11.71 0.02 -8.66
CA TYR A 135 -10.43 0.28 -8.01
C TYR A 135 -10.59 0.93 -6.65
N VAL A 136 -9.90 0.36 -5.65
CA VAL A 136 -9.78 0.89 -4.28
C VAL A 136 -8.38 1.42 -4.09
N GLY A 137 -8.23 2.72 -3.82
CA GLY A 137 -6.93 3.38 -3.65
C GLY A 137 -7.02 4.60 -2.75
N ASN A 138 -5.86 5.24 -2.47
CA ASN A 138 -5.79 6.31 -1.47
C ASN A 138 -5.04 7.56 -1.92
N SER A 139 -4.31 7.51 -3.01
CA SER A 139 -3.33 8.55 -3.34
C SER A 139 -3.54 9.20 -4.70
N LYS A 140 -2.83 10.30 -4.93
CA LYS A 140 -2.82 10.97 -6.26
C LYS A 140 -2.17 10.10 -7.34
N ASP A 141 -1.32 9.17 -6.95
CA ASP A 141 -0.68 8.23 -7.88
C ASP A 141 -1.68 7.24 -8.49
N ASP A 142 -2.86 7.09 -7.87
CA ASP A 142 -3.94 6.24 -8.36
C ASP A 142 -4.84 6.93 -9.40
N LEU A 143 -4.66 8.24 -9.66
CA LEU A 143 -5.50 8.99 -10.61
C LEU A 143 -5.61 8.33 -11.99
N PRO A 144 -4.51 7.88 -12.65
CA PRO A 144 -4.61 7.24 -13.95
C PRO A 144 -5.45 5.96 -13.93
N ILE A 145 -5.44 5.24 -12.79
CA ILE A 145 -6.18 4.00 -12.63
C ILE A 145 -7.68 4.29 -12.41
N TRP A 146 -8.00 5.29 -11.57
CA TRP A 146 -9.38 5.73 -11.36
C TRP A 146 -10.03 6.30 -12.62
N GLU A 147 -9.25 6.94 -13.50
CA GLU A 147 -9.75 7.44 -14.78
C GLU A 147 -10.25 6.31 -15.69
N GLU A 148 -9.68 5.11 -15.59
CA GLU A 148 -10.10 3.93 -16.35
C GLU A 148 -11.10 3.05 -15.60
N ALA A 149 -11.14 3.10 -14.26
CA ALA A 149 -12.03 2.28 -13.44
C ALA A 149 -13.51 2.61 -13.65
N GLU A 150 -14.37 1.61 -13.60
CA GLU A 150 -15.83 1.76 -13.66
C GLU A 150 -16.39 2.30 -12.34
N LYS A 151 -15.99 1.66 -11.20
CA LYS A 151 -16.34 2.10 -9.86
C LYS A 151 -15.08 2.57 -9.13
N ILE A 152 -15.19 3.69 -8.43
CA ILE A 152 -14.07 4.33 -7.73
C ILE A 152 -14.35 4.30 -6.24
N TYR A 153 -13.40 3.76 -5.48
CA TYR A 153 -13.39 3.81 -4.03
C TYR A 153 -12.15 4.56 -3.55
N ILE A 154 -12.35 5.63 -2.78
CA ILE A 154 -11.25 6.47 -2.27
C ILE A 154 -11.13 6.27 -0.77
N VAL A 155 -9.98 5.77 -0.32
CA VAL A 155 -9.62 5.63 1.09
C VAL A 155 -8.70 6.78 1.47
N SER A 156 -9.24 7.92 1.91
CA SER A 156 -8.41 9.07 2.26
C SER A 156 -9.15 10.10 3.10
N ASN A 157 -8.45 10.75 4.02
CA ASN A 157 -8.91 11.95 4.70
C ASN A 157 -8.99 13.18 3.74
N PHE A 158 -8.36 13.11 2.59
CA PHE A 158 -8.33 14.15 1.54
C PHE A 158 -9.27 13.84 0.37
N GLY A 159 -10.27 12.99 0.57
CA GLY A 159 -11.20 12.52 -0.47
C GLY A 159 -11.85 13.63 -1.30
N GLU A 160 -12.17 14.77 -0.71
CA GLU A 160 -12.77 15.91 -1.44
C GLU A 160 -11.81 16.55 -2.45
N SER A 161 -10.52 16.67 -2.12
CA SER A 161 -9.52 17.20 -3.05
C SER A 161 -9.28 16.26 -4.25
N LEU A 162 -9.39 14.94 -4.03
CA LEU A 162 -9.29 13.94 -5.08
C LEU A 162 -10.57 13.87 -5.92
N LYS A 163 -11.74 14.01 -5.31
CA LYS A 163 -13.04 14.11 -6.00
C LYS A 163 -13.04 15.25 -7.03
N ASN A 164 -12.50 16.42 -6.66
CA ASN A 164 -12.44 17.58 -7.56
C ASN A 164 -11.57 17.34 -8.81
N LYS A 165 -10.60 16.42 -8.75
CA LYS A 165 -9.79 16.01 -9.88
C LYS A 165 -10.49 14.99 -10.79
N LEU A 166 -11.41 14.22 -10.23
CA LEU A 166 -12.20 13.20 -10.94
C LEU A 166 -13.57 13.74 -11.38
N LYS A 167 -13.64 15.02 -11.82
CA LYS A 167 -14.88 15.76 -12.13
C LYS A 167 -15.87 15.01 -13.04
N ASN A 168 -15.38 14.12 -13.89
CA ASN A 168 -16.19 13.38 -14.85
C ASN A 168 -16.64 12.01 -14.34
N LYS A 169 -16.12 11.54 -13.20
CA LYS A 169 -16.46 10.25 -12.58
C LYS A 169 -16.66 10.47 -11.07
N ALA A 170 -17.91 10.55 -10.63
CA ALA A 170 -18.20 10.68 -9.20
C ALA A 170 -17.78 9.40 -8.47
N PRO A 171 -16.84 9.44 -7.51
CA PRO A 171 -16.52 8.28 -6.70
C PRO A 171 -17.76 7.85 -5.90
N LYS A 172 -18.13 6.57 -5.99
CA LYS A 172 -19.34 6.04 -5.34
C LYS A 172 -19.20 5.98 -3.82
N VAL A 173 -17.98 5.78 -3.31
CA VAL A 173 -17.72 5.65 -1.88
C VAL A 173 -16.45 6.40 -1.55
N VAL A 174 -16.50 7.20 -0.49
CA VAL A 174 -15.32 7.82 0.13
C VAL A 174 -15.18 7.23 1.52
N LEU A 175 -14.14 6.43 1.69
CA LEU A 175 -13.80 5.82 2.96
C LEU A 175 -12.79 6.69 3.69
N LYS A 176 -12.99 6.92 4.98
CA LYS A 176 -12.02 7.62 5.82
C LYS A 176 -11.07 6.60 6.45
N SER A 177 -9.77 6.78 6.29
CA SER A 177 -8.79 6.01 7.04
C SER A 177 -8.94 6.32 8.54
N LYS A 178 -9.01 5.29 9.38
CA LYS A 178 -9.12 5.43 10.84
C LYS A 178 -7.84 5.99 11.48
N TYR A 179 -6.71 5.93 10.79
CA TYR A 179 -5.40 6.26 11.36
C TYR A 179 -4.76 7.43 10.61
N SER A 180 -4.28 8.41 11.39
CA SER A 180 -3.48 9.54 10.89
C SER A 180 -2.01 9.15 10.93
N TYR A 181 -1.22 9.58 9.94
CA TYR A 181 0.24 9.47 9.95
C TYR A 181 0.88 10.06 11.22
N LEU A 182 0.27 11.12 11.77
CA LEU A 182 0.70 11.71 13.03
C LEU A 182 0.51 10.78 14.24
N SER A 183 -0.47 9.86 14.20
CA SER A 183 -0.65 8.85 15.25
C SER A 183 0.49 7.85 15.24
N PHE A 184 1.01 7.48 14.06
CA PHE A 184 2.16 6.59 13.92
C PHE A 184 3.44 7.21 14.49
N ILE A 185 3.71 8.51 14.21
CA ILE A 185 4.86 9.23 14.78
C ILE A 185 4.77 9.30 16.31
N LYS A 186 3.56 9.45 16.88
CA LYS A 186 3.34 9.41 18.33
C LYS A 186 3.63 8.05 18.94
N ILE A 187 3.28 6.95 18.25
CA ILE A 187 3.56 5.58 18.69
C ILE A 187 5.07 5.30 18.70
N MET A 188 5.81 5.83 17.74
CA MET A 188 7.27 5.70 17.65
C MET A 188 8.04 6.37 18.81
N ARG A 189 7.40 7.24 19.60
CA ARG A 189 8.00 7.92 20.78
C ARG A 189 9.43 8.43 20.53
N PRO A 190 9.65 9.33 19.55
CA PRO A 190 11.01 9.75 19.14
C PRO A 190 11.87 10.31 20.30
N TYR A 191 11.24 10.80 21.38
CA TYR A 191 11.98 11.28 22.57
C TYR A 191 12.64 10.13 23.36
N GLN A 192 12.15 8.90 23.26
CA GLN A 192 12.81 7.75 23.91
C GLN A 192 14.06 7.33 23.13
N TRP A 193 14.08 7.56 21.82
CA TRP A 193 15.24 7.32 20.97
C TRP A 193 16.38 8.32 21.27
N LEU A 194 16.02 9.59 21.47
CA LEU A 194 16.98 10.62 21.92
C LEU A 194 17.63 10.27 23.27
N LYS A 195 16.86 9.73 24.22
CA LYS A 195 17.43 9.27 25.50
C LYS A 195 18.40 8.10 25.31
N ASN A 196 18.10 7.17 24.41
CA ASN A 196 19.00 6.03 24.14
C ASN A 196 20.29 6.48 23.43
N VAL A 197 20.24 7.50 22.56
CA VAL A 197 21.43 8.09 21.92
C VAL A 197 22.31 8.80 22.97
N LEU A 198 21.72 9.48 23.96
CA LEU A 198 22.46 10.16 25.05
C LEU A 198 23.14 9.21 26.03
N VAL A 199 22.76 7.92 26.04
CA VAL A 199 23.44 6.90 26.88
C VAL A 199 24.75 6.42 26.24
N PHE A 200 24.97 6.70 24.94
CA PHE A 200 26.19 6.35 24.20
C PHE A 200 27.18 7.52 24.04
N VAL A 201 26.88 8.68 24.64
CA VAL A 201 27.76 9.84 24.75
C VAL A 201 28.20 10.01 26.20
#